data_cadd89a376540d1b702d84ca52bc9c83
#
_entry.id   cadd89a376540d1b702d84ca52bc9c83
#
_cell.length_a   1.000
_cell.length_b   1.000
_cell.length_c   1.000
_cell.angle_alpha   90.00
_cell.angle_beta   90.00
_cell.angle_gamma   90.00
#
_symmetry.space_group_name_H-M   'P 1'
#
loop_
_entity.id
_entity.type
_entity.pdbx_description
1 polymer ?
#
loop_
_entity_poly.entity_id
_entity_poly.type
_entity_poly.pdbx_seq_one_letter_code
_entity_poly.pdbx_strand_id
1 'polypeptide(L)'
;MKWVKQTIHYWCDDTRSKHCLGNGICAAILDTGISAHPDFSGRILDFQDFTSSTPSVSLHDDSGHGTHVAGILAGSGQVSSGLYAGIAPDTDLLICKVLDHEGNGNIQTVLKGIDWILKIKDSYPLHLVNISVGGRPTLPPGQKKLLLDAVEHLWDLGLTVVVSSGNYGPRPGTVAVPGTSPKVITVGVPDTLPLFRTGHSSSNYSGRGPTDHCIKKPDVFAPGTGIISCNS
;
A
#
# COMPACT_ATOMS: atom_id res chain seq x y z
N MET A 1 1.02 -0.68 -16.59
CA MET A 1 0.23 -1.75 -15.91
C MET A 1 0.06 -3.05 -16.73
N LYS A 2 0.04 -3.03 -18.07
CA LYS A 2 -0.23 -4.24 -18.88
C LYS A 2 0.67 -5.45 -18.53
N TRP A 3 1.99 -5.26 -18.45
CA TRP A 3 2.91 -6.34 -18.11
C TRP A 3 2.75 -6.84 -16.66
N VAL A 4 2.40 -5.94 -15.70
CA VAL A 4 2.11 -6.34 -14.32
C VAL A 4 0.92 -7.28 -14.29
N LYS A 5 -0.19 -6.88 -14.94
CA LYS A 5 -1.41 -7.68 -15.04
C LYS A 5 -1.12 -9.06 -15.69
N GLN A 6 -0.30 -9.10 -16.74
CA GLN A 6 0.12 -10.35 -17.37
C GLN A 6 0.93 -11.23 -16.42
N THR A 7 1.88 -10.64 -15.68
CA THR A 7 2.75 -11.39 -14.75
C THR A 7 1.99 -12.01 -13.58
N ILE A 8 0.97 -11.33 -13.07
CA ILE A 8 0.13 -11.84 -11.98
C ILE A 8 -1.08 -12.64 -12.49
N HIS A 9 -1.14 -12.94 -13.79
CA HIS A 9 -2.28 -13.61 -14.42
C HIS A 9 -3.63 -12.95 -14.13
N TYR A 10 -3.68 -11.61 -14.26
CA TYR A 10 -4.87 -10.82 -14.03
C TYR A 10 -5.84 -10.95 -15.21
N TRP A 11 -7.04 -11.45 -14.95
CA TRP A 11 -8.06 -11.77 -15.95
C TRP A 11 -9.29 -10.85 -15.93
N CYS A 12 -9.33 -9.84 -15.04
CA CYS A 12 -10.48 -8.95 -14.90
C CYS A 12 -10.69 -7.99 -16.09
N ASP A 13 -9.75 -7.95 -17.03
CA ASP A 13 -9.95 -7.26 -18.32
C ASP A 13 -10.86 -8.08 -19.29
N ASP A 14 -11.12 -9.35 -18.98
CA ASP A 14 -12.06 -10.18 -19.72
C ASP A 14 -13.50 -9.74 -19.43
N THR A 15 -14.34 -9.71 -20.46
CA THR A 15 -15.76 -9.34 -20.38
C THR A 15 -16.55 -10.20 -19.38
N ARG A 16 -16.05 -11.39 -19.03
CA ARG A 16 -16.63 -12.29 -18.01
C ARG A 16 -16.30 -11.88 -16.57
N SER A 17 -15.32 -11.04 -16.36
CA SER A 17 -14.81 -10.67 -15.03
C SER A 17 -15.08 -9.22 -14.65
N LYS A 18 -15.97 -8.51 -15.37
CA LYS A 18 -16.30 -7.09 -15.13
C LYS A 18 -16.82 -6.80 -13.71
N HIS A 19 -17.24 -7.82 -12.98
CA HIS A 19 -17.71 -7.68 -11.59
C HIS A 19 -16.59 -7.66 -10.54
N CYS A 20 -15.35 -7.89 -10.94
CA CYS A 20 -14.19 -7.96 -10.03
C CYS A 20 -13.30 -6.70 -10.09
N LEU A 21 -13.84 -5.56 -10.48
CA LEU A 21 -13.08 -4.31 -10.62
C LEU A 21 -13.07 -3.45 -9.35
N GLY A 22 -13.61 -3.97 -8.23
CA GLY A 22 -13.60 -3.29 -6.93
C GLY A 22 -14.86 -2.47 -6.64
N ASN A 23 -15.90 -2.56 -7.45
CA ASN A 23 -17.17 -1.86 -7.19
C ASN A 23 -17.76 -2.31 -5.83
N GLY A 24 -18.13 -1.33 -4.98
CA GLY A 24 -18.64 -1.57 -3.63
C GLY A 24 -17.58 -1.94 -2.61
N ILE A 25 -16.30 -1.92 -2.99
CA ILE A 25 -15.15 -2.12 -2.09
C ILE A 25 -14.52 -0.77 -1.78
N CYS A 26 -14.19 -0.55 -0.52
CA CYS A 26 -13.39 0.58 -0.09
C CYS A 26 -12.05 0.10 0.47
N ALA A 27 -10.98 0.80 0.10
CA ALA A 27 -9.62 0.56 0.58
C ALA A 27 -9.08 1.79 1.30
N ALA A 28 -8.53 1.61 2.50
CA ALA A 28 -7.74 2.65 3.17
C ALA A 28 -6.27 2.55 2.76
N ILE A 29 -5.62 3.68 2.48
CA ILE A 29 -4.21 3.77 2.13
C ILE A 29 -3.50 4.66 3.14
N LEU A 30 -2.52 4.10 3.85
CA LEU A 30 -1.61 4.82 4.74
C LEU A 30 -0.30 5.07 3.99
N ASP A 31 -0.06 6.35 3.60
CA ASP A 31 1.07 6.71 2.74
C ASP A 31 1.41 8.22 2.86
N THR A 32 2.00 8.81 1.82
CA THR A 32 2.38 10.25 1.74
C THR A 32 1.22 11.19 1.41
N GLY A 33 0.03 10.66 1.18
CA GLY A 33 -1.16 11.42 0.78
C GLY A 33 -1.71 10.99 -0.58
N ILE A 34 -2.49 11.86 -1.20
CA ILE A 34 -3.03 11.68 -2.56
C ILE A 34 -3.27 13.05 -3.21
N SER A 35 -2.92 13.18 -4.48
CA SER A 35 -3.25 14.35 -5.30
C SER A 35 -4.59 14.17 -6.00
N ALA A 36 -5.24 15.30 -6.32
CA ALA A 36 -6.48 15.33 -7.09
C ALA A 36 -6.20 14.95 -8.55
N HIS A 37 -6.15 13.65 -8.83
CA HIS A 37 -5.90 13.12 -10.16
C HIS A 37 -7.20 12.66 -10.81
N PRO A 38 -7.44 12.90 -12.13
CA PRO A 38 -8.67 12.50 -12.81
C PRO A 38 -9.02 11.01 -12.69
N ASP A 39 -8.02 10.15 -12.59
CA ASP A 39 -8.22 8.71 -12.42
C ASP A 39 -8.88 8.31 -11.09
N PHE A 40 -8.99 9.23 -10.14
CA PHE A 40 -9.68 9.02 -8.86
C PHE A 40 -11.00 9.77 -8.73
N SER A 41 -11.47 10.42 -9.80
CA SER A 41 -12.64 11.29 -9.76
C SER A 41 -13.86 10.61 -9.11
N GLY A 42 -14.38 11.22 -8.04
CA GLY A 42 -15.55 10.75 -7.32
C GLY A 42 -15.35 9.53 -6.40
N ARG A 43 -14.13 9.01 -6.28
CA ARG A 43 -13.86 7.78 -5.51
C ARG A 43 -12.95 7.96 -4.29
N ILE A 44 -12.47 9.16 -4.02
CA ILE A 44 -11.83 9.49 -2.74
C ILE A 44 -12.94 9.90 -1.79
N LEU A 45 -13.29 9.02 -0.85
CA LEU A 45 -14.42 9.23 0.07
C LEU A 45 -14.04 10.12 1.26
N ASP A 46 -12.78 9.99 1.74
CA ASP A 46 -12.29 10.80 2.85
C ASP A 46 -10.77 10.91 2.81
N PHE A 47 -10.23 11.97 3.41
CA PHE A 47 -8.80 12.26 3.50
C PHE A 47 -8.47 12.87 4.86
N GLN A 48 -7.41 12.38 5.49
CA GLN A 48 -6.90 12.95 6.74
C GLN A 48 -5.37 13.02 6.73
N ASP A 49 -4.84 14.20 7.03
CA ASP A 49 -3.41 14.42 7.25
C ASP A 49 -3.06 14.32 8.74
N PHE A 50 -2.15 13.41 9.09
CA PHE A 50 -1.64 13.19 10.44
C PHE A 50 -0.22 13.72 10.63
N THR A 51 0.39 14.27 9.57
CA THR A 51 1.77 14.81 9.61
C THR A 51 1.80 16.25 10.12
N SER A 52 0.70 16.98 9.95
CA SER A 52 0.55 18.36 10.38
C SER A 52 -0.16 18.47 11.75
N SER A 53 0.18 19.49 12.51
CA SER A 53 -0.55 19.88 13.74
C SER A 53 -1.90 20.53 13.43
N THR A 54 -2.08 21.09 12.25
CA THR A 54 -3.34 21.64 11.75
C THR A 54 -3.98 20.63 10.80
N PRO A 55 -5.20 20.12 11.11
CA PRO A 55 -5.89 19.22 10.23
C PRO A 55 -6.09 19.86 8.84
N SER A 56 -5.62 19.21 7.80
CA SER A 56 -5.93 19.56 6.41
C SER A 56 -6.87 18.53 5.84
N VAL A 57 -7.99 18.98 5.28
CA VAL A 57 -8.94 18.15 4.53
C VAL A 57 -8.74 18.31 3.01
N SER A 58 -7.81 19.13 2.60
CA SER A 58 -7.47 19.31 1.18
C SER A 58 -6.56 18.19 0.72
N LEU A 59 -6.94 17.51 -0.36
CA LEU A 59 -6.12 16.46 -0.97
C LEU A 59 -4.76 17.02 -1.37
N HIS A 60 -3.69 16.42 -0.89
CA HIS A 60 -2.32 16.75 -1.27
C HIS A 60 -1.38 15.58 -1.07
N ASP A 61 -0.34 15.54 -1.90
CA ASP A 61 0.74 14.56 -1.85
C ASP A 61 2.03 15.21 -2.36
N ASP A 62 2.83 15.69 -1.44
CA ASP A 62 4.05 16.43 -1.74
C ASP A 62 5.21 15.50 -2.17
N SER A 63 5.05 14.20 -2.00
CA SER A 63 6.01 13.16 -2.39
C SER A 63 5.65 12.50 -3.72
N GLY A 64 4.35 12.29 -3.96
CA GLY A 64 3.82 11.55 -5.10
C GLY A 64 3.75 10.03 -4.90
N HIS A 65 4.35 9.48 -3.82
CA HIS A 65 4.38 8.04 -3.59
C HIS A 65 2.98 7.49 -3.30
N GLY A 66 2.20 8.11 -2.43
CA GLY A 66 0.84 7.68 -2.10
C GLY A 66 -0.10 7.75 -3.31
N THR A 67 0.01 8.82 -4.13
CA THR A 67 -0.72 8.96 -5.39
C THR A 67 -0.38 7.83 -6.35
N HIS A 68 0.89 7.47 -6.46
CA HIS A 68 1.36 6.37 -7.29
C HIS A 68 0.81 5.01 -6.80
N VAL A 69 0.86 4.75 -5.49
CA VAL A 69 0.30 3.55 -4.86
C VAL A 69 -1.21 3.45 -5.09
N ALA A 70 -1.94 4.55 -4.86
CA ALA A 70 -3.38 4.63 -5.12
C ALA A 70 -3.71 4.34 -6.59
N GLY A 71 -2.91 4.84 -7.54
CA GLY A 71 -3.07 4.58 -8.95
C GLY A 71 -2.85 3.12 -9.33
N ILE A 72 -1.89 2.43 -8.71
CA ILE A 72 -1.70 0.98 -8.90
C ILE A 72 -2.93 0.21 -8.41
N LEU A 73 -3.49 0.59 -7.27
CA LEU A 73 -4.65 -0.06 -6.70
C LEU A 73 -5.91 0.26 -7.52
N ALA A 74 -6.23 1.55 -7.66
CA ALA A 74 -7.57 2.04 -8.02
C ALA A 74 -7.61 3.09 -9.15
N GLY A 75 -6.50 3.38 -9.83
CA GLY A 75 -6.53 4.31 -10.97
C GLY A 75 -7.48 3.83 -12.06
N SER A 76 -8.42 4.68 -12.49
CA SER A 76 -9.39 4.30 -13.55
C SER A 76 -8.73 4.15 -14.92
N GLY A 77 -7.54 4.72 -15.10
CA GLY A 77 -6.88 4.80 -16.41
C GLY A 77 -7.50 5.84 -17.35
N GLN A 78 -8.33 6.72 -16.86
CA GLN A 78 -9.00 7.74 -17.67
C GLN A 78 -8.02 8.57 -18.48
N VAL A 79 -6.94 9.05 -17.83
CA VAL A 79 -5.91 9.88 -18.48
C VAL A 79 -5.12 9.10 -19.54
N SER A 80 -5.00 7.80 -19.37
CA SER A 80 -4.22 6.92 -20.24
C SER A 80 -5.06 6.09 -21.21
N SER A 81 -6.34 6.41 -21.38
CA SER A 81 -7.30 5.62 -22.22
C SER A 81 -7.27 4.13 -21.84
N GLY A 82 -7.20 3.83 -20.54
CA GLY A 82 -7.18 2.48 -19.96
C GLY A 82 -5.81 1.81 -19.91
N LEU A 83 -4.78 2.35 -20.53
CA LEU A 83 -3.46 1.71 -20.65
C LEU A 83 -2.79 1.45 -19.29
N TYR A 84 -2.97 2.38 -18.35
CA TYR A 84 -2.40 2.31 -17.01
C TYR A 84 -3.44 2.16 -15.91
N ALA A 85 -4.65 1.68 -16.25
CA ALA A 85 -5.67 1.39 -15.24
C ALA A 85 -5.13 0.45 -14.15
N GLY A 86 -5.45 0.78 -12.90
CA GLY A 86 -5.08 0.00 -11.71
C GLY A 86 -5.65 -1.42 -11.70
N ILE A 87 -5.39 -2.13 -10.63
CA ILE A 87 -5.85 -3.53 -10.47
C ILE A 87 -7.35 -3.58 -10.20
N ALA A 88 -7.87 -2.64 -9.41
CA ALA A 88 -9.29 -2.55 -9.01
C ALA A 88 -9.80 -1.12 -9.23
N PRO A 89 -10.01 -0.71 -10.50
CA PRO A 89 -10.26 0.69 -10.87
C PRO A 89 -11.58 1.27 -10.37
N ASP A 90 -12.51 0.44 -9.87
CA ASP A 90 -13.79 0.87 -9.32
C ASP A 90 -13.81 0.93 -7.79
N THR A 91 -12.64 0.69 -7.13
CA THR A 91 -12.50 0.74 -5.68
C THR A 91 -12.54 2.18 -5.17
N ASP A 92 -13.31 2.40 -4.10
CA ASP A 92 -13.31 3.65 -3.34
C ASP A 92 -12.10 3.73 -2.39
N LEU A 93 -11.68 4.96 -2.07
CA LEU A 93 -10.45 5.22 -1.32
C LEU A 93 -10.71 6.06 -0.07
N LEU A 94 -10.10 5.64 1.06
CA LEU A 94 -9.88 6.44 2.26
C LEU A 94 -8.38 6.68 2.39
N ILE A 95 -7.97 7.92 2.55
CA ILE A 95 -6.56 8.28 2.52
C ILE A 95 -6.09 8.82 3.86
N CYS A 96 -5.05 8.17 4.40
CA CYS A 96 -4.34 8.60 5.60
C CYS A 96 -2.94 9.07 5.21
N LYS A 97 -2.71 10.37 5.18
CA LYS A 97 -1.36 10.91 5.04
C LYS A 97 -0.64 10.76 6.38
N VAL A 98 0.28 9.81 6.45
CA VAL A 98 1.08 9.48 7.64
C VAL A 98 2.58 9.69 7.42
N LEU A 99 2.99 9.98 6.18
CA LEU A 99 4.35 10.28 5.77
C LEU A 99 4.45 11.71 5.21
N ASP A 100 5.59 12.35 5.44
CA ASP A 100 5.92 13.68 4.92
C ASP A 100 6.33 13.66 3.44
N HIS A 101 6.78 14.79 2.93
CA HIS A 101 7.22 14.98 1.54
C HIS A 101 8.47 14.15 1.16
N GLU A 102 9.27 13.74 2.12
CA GLU A 102 10.43 12.87 1.92
C GLU A 102 10.09 11.38 2.04
N GLY A 103 8.83 11.06 2.36
CA GLY A 103 8.40 9.70 2.65
C GLY A 103 8.80 9.22 4.05
N ASN A 104 9.21 10.13 4.93
CA ASN A 104 9.49 9.82 6.32
C ASN A 104 8.24 9.97 7.19
N GLY A 105 8.15 9.14 8.21
CA GLY A 105 7.10 9.22 9.20
C GLY A 105 7.56 8.65 10.53
N ASN A 106 6.77 8.87 11.55
CA ASN A 106 6.99 8.28 12.85
C ASN A 106 5.85 7.32 13.21
N ILE A 107 6.10 6.45 14.18
CA ILE A 107 5.12 5.45 14.60
C ILE A 107 3.82 6.10 15.08
N GLN A 108 3.89 7.27 15.73
CA GLN A 108 2.73 7.96 16.26
C GLN A 108 1.79 8.44 15.15
N THR A 109 2.32 8.92 14.01
CA THR A 109 1.48 9.32 12.87
C THR A 109 0.79 8.12 12.24
N VAL A 110 1.48 6.99 12.12
CA VAL A 110 0.89 5.74 11.61
C VAL A 110 -0.19 5.22 12.55
N LEU A 111 0.06 5.19 13.86
CA LEU A 111 -0.94 4.78 14.86
C LEU A 111 -2.17 5.69 14.85
N LYS A 112 -1.99 7.01 14.74
CA LYS A 112 -3.12 7.95 14.58
C LYS A 112 -3.96 7.66 13.33
N GLY A 113 -3.30 7.32 12.21
CA GLY A 113 -3.99 6.90 10.99
C GLY A 113 -4.80 5.63 11.20
N ILE A 114 -4.24 4.63 11.88
CA ILE A 114 -4.95 3.39 12.22
C ILE A 114 -6.13 3.68 13.17
N ASP A 115 -5.92 4.50 14.20
CA ASP A 115 -6.99 4.90 15.13
C ASP A 115 -8.15 5.64 14.42
N TRP A 116 -7.82 6.45 13.42
CA TRP A 116 -8.85 7.10 12.60
C TRP A 116 -9.63 6.10 11.77
N ILE A 117 -8.96 5.15 11.11
CA ILE A 117 -9.60 4.05 10.37
C ILE A 117 -10.56 3.29 11.29
N LEU A 118 -10.14 2.94 12.50
CA LEU A 118 -10.98 2.24 13.48
C LEU A 118 -12.24 3.01 13.84
N LYS A 119 -12.17 4.34 13.89
CA LYS A 119 -13.33 5.21 14.21
C LYS A 119 -14.32 5.30 13.06
N ILE A 120 -13.84 5.28 11.80
CA ILE A 120 -14.71 5.53 10.64
C ILE A 120 -15.09 4.25 9.88
N LYS A 121 -14.51 3.09 10.20
CA LYS A 121 -14.69 1.83 9.46
C LYS A 121 -16.15 1.44 9.25
N ASP A 122 -17.03 1.75 10.21
CA ASP A 122 -18.45 1.40 10.12
C ASP A 122 -19.27 2.46 9.34
N SER A 123 -18.66 3.59 8.99
CA SER A 123 -19.28 4.66 8.18
C SER A 123 -19.06 4.45 6.67
N TYR A 124 -18.13 3.58 6.30
CA TYR A 124 -17.77 3.29 4.92
C TYR A 124 -17.74 1.76 4.69
N PRO A 125 -17.94 1.27 3.47
CA PRO A 125 -17.80 -0.16 3.15
C PRO A 125 -16.31 -0.58 3.10
N LEU A 126 -15.59 -0.34 4.19
CA LEU A 126 -14.15 -0.59 4.29
C LEU A 126 -13.86 -2.09 4.38
N HIS A 127 -13.02 -2.60 3.48
CA HIS A 127 -12.66 -4.01 3.41
C HIS A 127 -11.16 -4.26 3.50
N LEU A 128 -10.36 -3.27 3.08
CA LEU A 128 -8.93 -3.42 2.89
C LEU A 128 -8.18 -2.23 3.49
N VAL A 129 -7.03 -2.51 4.09
CA VAL A 129 -6.07 -1.49 4.54
C VAL A 129 -4.72 -1.79 3.93
N ASN A 130 -4.21 -0.86 3.11
CA ASN A 130 -2.87 -0.91 2.53
C ASN A 130 -1.93 -0.02 3.33
N ILE A 131 -0.84 -0.59 3.83
CA ILE A 131 0.18 0.13 4.60
C ILE A 131 1.51 0.01 3.86
N SER A 132 1.84 1.02 3.06
CA SER A 132 3.10 1.09 2.32
C SER A 132 4.22 1.77 3.13
N VAL A 133 4.11 1.73 4.46
CA VAL A 133 5.09 2.24 5.42
C VAL A 133 5.68 1.11 6.21
N GLY A 134 6.99 1.21 6.48
CA GLY A 134 7.65 0.19 7.27
C GLY A 134 8.77 0.74 8.15
N GLY A 135 8.68 0.43 9.43
CA GLY A 135 9.75 0.69 10.37
C GLY A 135 10.91 -0.30 10.20
N ARG A 136 12.12 0.14 10.57
CA ARG A 136 13.31 -0.72 10.50
C ARG A 136 13.13 -2.00 11.32
N PRO A 137 13.70 -3.13 10.90
CA PRO A 137 13.70 -4.37 11.70
C PRO A 137 14.27 -4.18 13.11
N THR A 138 15.15 -3.19 13.27
CA THR A 138 15.84 -2.82 14.54
C THR A 138 15.06 -1.85 15.42
N LEU A 139 13.76 -1.63 15.16
CA LEU A 139 12.91 -0.81 16.04
C LEU A 139 12.97 -1.30 17.50
N PRO A 140 12.92 -0.37 18.49
CA PRO A 140 12.78 -0.73 19.88
C PRO A 140 11.61 -1.67 20.12
N PRO A 141 11.73 -2.71 20.98
CA PRO A 141 10.70 -3.73 21.17
C PRO A 141 9.31 -3.17 21.50
N GLY A 142 9.24 -2.13 22.33
CA GLY A 142 7.97 -1.48 22.67
C GLY A 142 7.29 -0.83 21.46
N GLN A 143 8.05 -0.16 20.58
CA GLN A 143 7.52 0.46 19.37
C GLN A 143 7.10 -0.61 18.33
N LYS A 144 7.90 -1.67 18.20
CA LYS A 144 7.58 -2.82 17.36
C LYS A 144 6.27 -3.43 17.80
N LYS A 145 6.10 -3.69 19.11
CA LYS A 145 4.87 -4.26 19.66
C LYS A 145 3.65 -3.40 19.37
N LEU A 146 3.71 -2.08 19.61
CA LEU A 146 2.60 -1.17 19.35
C LEU A 146 2.12 -1.24 17.90
N LEU A 147 3.04 -1.27 16.94
CA LEU A 147 2.71 -1.31 15.52
C LEU A 147 2.11 -2.67 15.11
N LEU A 148 2.65 -3.75 15.66
CA LEU A 148 2.13 -5.11 15.43
C LEU A 148 0.71 -5.24 16.01
N ASP A 149 0.51 -4.87 17.28
CA ASP A 149 -0.79 -4.92 17.94
C ASP A 149 -1.86 -4.13 17.15
N ALA A 150 -1.49 -2.96 16.63
CA ALA A 150 -2.41 -2.10 15.87
C ALA A 150 -2.85 -2.75 14.54
N VAL A 151 -1.92 -3.30 13.75
CA VAL A 151 -2.28 -3.92 12.46
C VAL A 151 -2.99 -5.27 12.66
N GLU A 152 -2.64 -6.01 13.70
CA GLU A 152 -3.31 -7.25 14.05
C GLU A 152 -4.74 -7.01 14.56
N HIS A 153 -4.97 -5.90 15.25
CA HIS A 153 -6.32 -5.50 15.65
C HIS A 153 -7.21 -5.18 14.44
N LEU A 154 -6.69 -4.48 13.41
CA LEU A 154 -7.42 -4.28 12.14
C LEU A 154 -7.82 -5.62 11.51
N TRP A 155 -6.89 -6.59 11.50
CA TRP A 155 -7.14 -7.93 10.96
C TRP A 155 -8.20 -8.67 11.77
N ASP A 156 -8.12 -8.64 13.09
CA ASP A 156 -9.08 -9.30 13.99
C ASP A 156 -10.52 -8.74 13.87
N LEU A 157 -10.63 -7.50 13.40
CA LEU A 157 -11.91 -6.85 13.07
C LEU A 157 -12.43 -7.21 11.66
N GLY A 158 -11.77 -8.11 10.95
CA GLY A 158 -12.19 -8.61 9.64
C GLY A 158 -11.69 -7.79 8.45
N LEU A 159 -10.82 -6.79 8.65
CA LEU A 159 -10.21 -6.04 7.56
C LEU A 159 -9.04 -6.82 6.96
N THR A 160 -8.94 -6.86 5.63
CA THR A 160 -7.75 -7.39 4.96
C THR A 160 -6.61 -6.37 5.06
N VAL A 161 -5.55 -6.71 5.78
CA VAL A 161 -4.40 -5.81 5.96
C VAL A 161 -3.24 -6.27 5.08
N VAL A 162 -2.80 -5.42 4.16
CA VAL A 162 -1.69 -5.66 3.24
C VAL A 162 -0.56 -4.67 3.55
N VAL A 163 0.65 -5.19 3.72
CA VAL A 163 1.81 -4.37 4.09
C VAL A 163 3.01 -4.68 3.21
N SER A 164 3.90 -3.70 3.04
CA SER A 164 5.17 -3.91 2.34
C SER A 164 6.16 -4.68 3.20
N SER A 165 7.04 -5.50 2.57
CA SER A 165 8.17 -6.13 3.25
C SER A 165 9.30 -5.14 3.59
N GLY A 166 9.21 -3.89 3.09
CA GLY A 166 10.24 -2.86 3.24
C GLY A 166 11.42 -3.02 2.29
N ASN A 167 12.36 -2.08 2.40
CA ASN A 167 13.49 -1.90 1.48
C ASN A 167 14.85 -2.18 2.16
N TYR A 168 14.88 -3.03 3.19
CA TYR A 168 16.09 -3.32 3.98
C TYR A 168 16.81 -4.60 3.54
N GLY A 169 16.30 -5.30 2.48
CA GLY A 169 16.96 -6.48 1.91
C GLY A 169 18.28 -6.17 1.22
N PRO A 170 18.93 -7.17 0.64
CA PRO A 170 18.49 -8.55 0.43
C PRO A 170 18.85 -9.54 1.56
N ARG A 171 19.45 -9.10 2.67
CA ARG A 171 19.87 -10.01 3.75
C ARG A 171 18.67 -10.66 4.45
N PRO A 172 18.80 -11.87 4.98
CA PRO A 172 17.78 -12.47 5.85
C PRO A 172 17.52 -11.59 7.09
N GLY A 173 16.30 -11.67 7.65
CA GLY A 173 15.90 -10.92 8.84
C GLY A 173 15.65 -9.43 8.61
N THR A 174 15.39 -9.03 7.36
CA THR A 174 15.26 -7.61 6.97
C THR A 174 13.83 -7.18 6.65
N VAL A 175 12.83 -8.01 6.95
CA VAL A 175 11.42 -7.61 6.77
C VAL A 175 11.09 -6.45 7.70
N ALA A 176 10.54 -5.38 7.12
CA ALA A 176 10.10 -4.21 7.88
C ALA A 176 8.91 -4.52 8.79
N VAL A 177 8.80 -3.79 9.91
CA VAL A 177 7.63 -3.84 10.78
C VAL A 177 6.59 -2.86 10.20
N PRO A 178 5.30 -3.25 10.02
CA PRO A 178 4.63 -4.40 10.63
C PRO A 178 4.60 -5.69 9.78
N GLY A 179 5.33 -5.77 8.66
CA GLY A 179 5.37 -6.96 7.79
C GLY A 179 5.88 -8.24 8.48
N THR A 180 6.39 -8.15 9.70
CA THR A 180 6.78 -9.30 10.53
C THR A 180 5.61 -9.96 11.24
N SER A 181 4.40 -9.37 11.23
CA SER A 181 3.21 -9.97 11.83
C SER A 181 2.81 -11.27 11.12
N PRO A 182 2.44 -12.33 11.85
CA PRO A 182 1.93 -13.56 11.25
C PRO A 182 0.54 -13.42 10.63
N LYS A 183 -0.24 -12.40 11.01
CA LYS A 183 -1.63 -12.24 10.59
C LYS A 183 -1.79 -11.49 9.28
N VAL A 184 -0.98 -10.44 9.04
CA VAL A 184 -1.14 -9.57 7.88
C VAL A 184 -0.48 -10.13 6.62
N ILE A 185 -0.94 -9.74 5.45
CA ILE A 185 -0.36 -10.12 4.17
C ILE A 185 0.84 -9.22 3.87
N THR A 186 2.03 -9.79 3.90
CA THR A 186 3.28 -9.07 3.60
C THR A 186 3.70 -9.33 2.17
N VAL A 187 3.88 -8.24 1.41
CA VAL A 187 4.24 -8.30 -0.01
C VAL A 187 5.68 -7.87 -0.22
N GLY A 188 6.44 -8.70 -0.91
CA GLY A 188 7.80 -8.43 -1.36
C GLY A 188 7.90 -8.23 -2.87
N VAL A 189 9.06 -7.78 -3.33
CA VAL A 189 9.41 -7.68 -4.75
C VAL A 189 10.42 -8.77 -5.08
N PRO A 190 10.23 -9.56 -6.17
CA PRO A 190 11.19 -10.58 -6.57
C PRO A 190 12.48 -9.94 -7.10
N ASP A 191 13.62 -10.61 -6.91
CA ASP A 191 14.95 -10.10 -7.26
C ASP A 191 15.17 -9.91 -8.74
N THR A 192 14.54 -10.73 -9.55
CA THR A 192 14.65 -10.71 -11.01
C THR A 192 13.29 -10.99 -11.63
N LEU A 193 12.77 -10.00 -12.36
CA LEU A 193 11.79 -10.30 -13.40
C LEU A 193 12.56 -10.47 -14.72
N PRO A 194 12.56 -11.67 -15.33
CA PRO A 194 13.40 -11.97 -16.49
C PRO A 194 13.10 -11.15 -17.75
N LEU A 195 12.01 -10.40 -17.78
CA LEU A 195 11.42 -9.86 -19.00
C LEU A 195 11.80 -8.42 -19.34
N PHE A 196 12.44 -7.66 -18.43
CA PHE A 196 12.78 -6.26 -18.73
C PHE A 196 14.19 -5.91 -18.25
N ARG A 197 15.18 -6.15 -19.10
CA ARG A 197 16.51 -5.53 -19.02
C ARG A 197 16.37 -4.06 -19.49
N THR A 198 15.72 -3.20 -18.75
CA THR A 198 16.05 -1.78 -18.81
C THR A 198 17.28 -1.60 -17.94
N GLY A 199 18.35 -1.02 -18.46
CA GLY A 199 19.71 -0.97 -17.91
C GLY A 199 19.91 -0.35 -16.52
N HIS A 200 18.91 -0.40 -15.67
CA HIS A 200 18.99 -0.07 -14.25
C HIS A 200 19.16 -1.37 -13.47
N SER A 201 20.25 -1.45 -12.76
CA SER A 201 20.53 -2.45 -11.73
C SER A 201 19.26 -2.72 -10.92
N SER A 202 18.67 -3.90 -11.06
CA SER A 202 17.64 -4.36 -10.14
C SER A 202 18.32 -4.52 -8.79
N SER A 203 18.28 -3.49 -7.97
CA SER A 203 18.75 -3.58 -6.62
C SER A 203 17.83 -4.53 -5.87
N ASN A 204 18.37 -5.65 -5.40
CA ASN A 204 17.71 -6.58 -4.51
C ASN A 204 17.48 -5.88 -3.16
N TYR A 205 16.40 -5.08 -3.05
CA TYR A 205 16.15 -4.25 -1.88
C TYR A 205 15.03 -4.78 -0.99
N SER A 206 14.18 -5.66 -1.52
CA SER A 206 13.00 -6.14 -0.80
C SER A 206 13.38 -6.89 0.47
N GLY A 207 12.69 -6.58 1.57
CA GLY A 207 12.92 -7.22 2.87
C GLY A 207 12.66 -8.73 2.84
N ARG A 208 13.47 -9.50 3.57
CA ARG A 208 13.44 -10.97 3.58
C ARG A 208 13.42 -11.51 5.00
N GLY A 209 12.61 -12.55 5.17
CA GLY A 209 12.60 -13.38 6.35
C GLY A 209 13.84 -14.28 6.50
N PRO A 210 13.83 -15.15 7.51
CA PRO A 210 12.76 -15.31 8.49
C PRO A 210 12.67 -14.12 9.45
N THR A 211 11.51 -13.99 10.13
CA THR A 211 11.34 -13.03 11.22
C THR A 211 12.05 -13.50 12.49
N ASP A 212 12.12 -12.67 13.53
CA ASP A 212 12.69 -13.02 14.84
C ASP A 212 12.00 -14.25 15.47
N HIS A 213 10.75 -14.53 15.07
CA HIS A 213 9.98 -15.71 15.50
C HIS A 213 10.03 -16.84 14.48
N CYS A 214 11.02 -16.88 13.59
CA CYS A 214 11.20 -17.89 12.55
C CYS A 214 10.03 -18.04 11.59
N ILE A 215 9.19 -16.99 11.43
CA ILE A 215 8.09 -16.99 10.46
C ILE A 215 8.66 -16.65 9.08
N LYS A 216 8.24 -17.41 8.07
CA LYS A 216 8.59 -17.14 6.68
C LYS A 216 7.81 -15.91 6.20
N LYS A 217 8.53 -14.86 5.78
CA LYS A 217 8.00 -13.62 5.18
C LYS A 217 8.93 -13.19 4.03
N PRO A 218 8.45 -12.45 3.04
CA PRO A 218 7.06 -12.06 2.80
C PRO A 218 6.18 -13.26 2.44
N ASP A 219 4.84 -13.09 2.52
CA ASP A 219 3.86 -14.14 2.19
C ASP A 219 3.76 -14.34 0.67
N VAL A 220 3.78 -13.22 -0.05
CA VAL A 220 3.68 -13.19 -1.53
C VAL A 220 4.66 -12.21 -2.13
N PHE A 221 4.92 -12.38 -3.42
CA PHE A 221 5.73 -11.46 -4.23
C PHE A 221 4.89 -10.89 -5.36
N ALA A 222 5.09 -9.61 -5.65
CA ALA A 222 4.45 -8.91 -6.76
C ALA A 222 5.47 -8.06 -7.52
N PRO A 223 5.25 -7.80 -8.82
CA PRO A 223 6.05 -6.84 -9.57
C PRO A 223 6.06 -5.48 -8.88
N GLY A 224 7.24 -4.92 -8.61
CA GLY A 224 7.39 -3.66 -7.87
C GLY A 224 8.43 -2.70 -8.45
N THR A 225 9.01 -3.01 -9.60
CA THR A 225 10.05 -2.18 -10.22
C THR A 225 9.59 -1.68 -11.59
N GLY A 226 9.78 -0.38 -11.87
CA GLY A 226 9.42 0.22 -13.17
C GLY A 226 7.92 0.26 -13.44
N ILE A 227 7.12 0.37 -12.40
CA ILE A 227 5.66 0.49 -12.52
C ILE A 227 5.30 1.92 -12.91
N ILE A 228 4.45 2.07 -13.93
CA ILE A 228 3.88 3.36 -14.34
C ILE A 228 2.48 3.46 -13.71
N SER A 229 2.21 4.59 -13.04
CA SER A 229 0.96 4.86 -12.35
C SER A 229 0.68 6.36 -12.31
N CYS A 230 -0.36 6.79 -11.58
CA CYS A 230 -0.69 8.18 -11.36
C CYS A 230 0.46 8.94 -10.69
N ASN A 231 0.58 10.21 -10.99
CA ASN A 231 1.55 11.13 -10.42
C ASN A 231 0.83 12.31 -9.73
N SER A 232 1.49 12.92 -8.74
CA SER A 232 1.03 14.13 -8.04
C SER A 232 1.21 15.40 -8.87
#